data_3414ceafd1fd695254ddbffc868aa191
#
_entry.id   3414ceafd1fd695254ddbffc868aa191
#
_cell.length_a   1.000
_cell.length_b   1.000
_cell.length_c   1.000
_cell.angle_alpha   90.00
_cell.angle_beta   90.00
_cell.angle_gamma   90.00
#
_symmetry.space_group_name_H-M   'P 1'
#
loop_
_entity.id
_entity.type
_entity.pdbx_description
1 polymer ?
#
loop_
_entity_poly.entity_id
_entity_poly.type
_entity_poly.pdbx_seq_one_letter_code
_entity_poly.pdbx_strand_id
1 'polypeptide(L)'
;MALILPRTTEEVSIALVLASEHGQSIVPQGGMTGLVAGATPGERELAISLERMTGVEEIDTVSGTITALAGTPLQVVQEAAEEAGFMLGIDLGARGSCTIGGIVATNAGGNQVLRYGMTRANVRGLEAVLADGRKVSSMNKMMKNNTGYDWTQLLIGSEGTLGIVTRATLALHPRPANVGSALVNVAGTAEALQVLRELGRRVPGGLLVFEAMWREFYDIAVGTMGLDQPLPAQDAVFLLIEAAQGNDSEMTEALGSLLEKGSIIDAVIALLAPTSIGQIAAIAFGG
;
A
#
# COMPACT_ATOMS: atom_id res chain seq x y z
N MET A 1 -25.64 -14.19 12.84
CA MET A 1 -24.23 -14.10 12.41
C MET A 1 -23.35 -14.20 13.64
N ALA A 2 -22.36 -15.08 13.68
CA ALA A 2 -21.39 -15.16 14.78
C ALA A 2 -20.02 -14.68 14.30
N LEU A 3 -19.27 -14.04 15.19
CA LEU A 3 -17.94 -13.50 14.96
C LEU A 3 -16.94 -14.20 15.89
N ILE A 4 -15.87 -14.74 15.30
CA ILE A 4 -14.76 -15.38 16.00
C ILE A 4 -13.60 -14.39 16.02
N LEU A 5 -12.98 -14.20 17.20
CA LEU A 5 -11.92 -13.23 17.43
C LEU A 5 -10.66 -13.93 18.01
N PRO A 6 -9.90 -14.68 17.16
CA PRO A 6 -8.71 -15.38 17.59
C PRO A 6 -7.59 -14.41 17.97
N ARG A 7 -6.71 -14.86 18.87
CA ARG A 7 -5.50 -14.15 19.31
C ARG A 7 -4.22 -14.80 18.83
N THR A 8 -4.31 -16.07 18.41
CA THR A 8 -3.15 -16.86 18.00
C THR A 8 -3.43 -17.65 16.72
N THR A 9 -2.39 -18.07 16.04
CA THR A 9 -2.49 -18.96 14.88
C THR A 9 -3.14 -20.30 15.25
N GLU A 10 -2.92 -20.79 16.48
CA GLU A 10 -3.53 -22.00 17.02
C GLU A 10 -5.04 -21.85 17.13
N GLU A 11 -5.53 -20.72 17.63
CA GLU A 11 -6.97 -20.46 17.75
C GLU A 11 -7.63 -20.35 16.36
N VAL A 12 -6.96 -19.76 15.37
CA VAL A 12 -7.41 -19.77 13.95
C VAL A 12 -7.49 -21.20 13.44
N SER A 13 -6.46 -22.03 13.69
CA SER A 13 -6.41 -23.44 13.28
C SER A 13 -7.58 -24.23 13.87
N ILE A 14 -7.83 -24.11 15.16
CA ILE A 14 -8.95 -24.79 15.85
C ILE A 14 -10.30 -24.36 15.25
N ALA A 15 -10.48 -23.05 15.03
CA ALA A 15 -11.72 -22.54 14.45
C ALA A 15 -11.98 -23.09 13.05
N LEU A 16 -10.94 -23.19 12.20
CA LEU A 16 -11.06 -23.73 10.84
C LEU A 16 -11.27 -25.24 10.82
N VAL A 17 -10.62 -26.02 11.73
CA VAL A 17 -10.92 -27.46 11.90
C VAL A 17 -12.38 -27.67 12.22
N LEU A 18 -12.90 -26.99 13.25
CA LEU A 18 -14.31 -27.11 13.66
C LEU A 18 -15.27 -26.70 12.55
N ALA A 19 -14.97 -25.60 11.84
CA ALA A 19 -15.79 -25.15 10.72
C ALA A 19 -15.80 -26.20 9.58
N SER A 20 -14.65 -26.77 9.25
CA SER A 20 -14.51 -27.83 8.23
C SER A 20 -15.30 -29.08 8.61
N GLU A 21 -15.19 -29.56 9.85
CA GLU A 21 -15.90 -30.75 10.36
C GLU A 21 -17.42 -30.58 10.31
N HIS A 22 -17.92 -29.35 10.46
CA HIS A 22 -19.35 -29.03 10.45
C HIS A 22 -19.87 -28.49 9.11
N GLY A 23 -19.01 -28.40 8.07
CA GLY A 23 -19.37 -27.84 6.77
C GLY A 23 -19.76 -26.34 6.86
N GLN A 24 -19.19 -25.63 7.83
CA GLN A 24 -19.50 -24.23 8.10
C GLN A 24 -18.60 -23.31 7.27
N SER A 25 -19.21 -22.45 6.44
CA SER A 25 -18.47 -21.43 5.67
C SER A 25 -17.92 -20.34 6.58
N ILE A 26 -16.68 -19.92 6.30
CA ILE A 26 -15.95 -18.87 7.03
C ILE A 26 -15.63 -17.71 6.08
N VAL A 27 -15.81 -16.49 6.56
CA VAL A 27 -15.38 -15.25 5.90
C VAL A 27 -14.31 -14.58 6.76
N PRO A 28 -13.05 -14.55 6.31
CA PRO A 28 -11.98 -13.87 7.02
C PRO A 28 -12.13 -12.34 6.90
N GLN A 29 -11.86 -11.65 8.01
CA GLN A 29 -11.92 -10.20 8.12
C GLN A 29 -10.59 -9.63 8.60
N GLY A 30 -10.11 -8.58 7.90
CA GLY A 30 -9.05 -7.69 8.35
C GLY A 30 -9.65 -6.34 8.76
N GLY A 31 -9.09 -5.26 8.22
CA GLY A 31 -9.53 -3.88 8.53
C GLY A 31 -10.82 -3.42 7.87
N MET A 32 -11.50 -4.26 7.13
CA MET A 32 -12.79 -3.99 6.46
C MET A 32 -12.77 -2.78 5.49
N THR A 33 -11.62 -2.47 4.92
CA THR A 33 -11.41 -1.33 4.01
C THR A 33 -11.62 -1.66 2.53
N GLY A 34 -11.91 -2.92 2.19
CA GLY A 34 -12.15 -3.36 0.82
C GLY A 34 -13.49 -2.87 0.27
N LEU A 35 -13.51 -2.44 -1.00
CA LEU A 35 -14.68 -1.84 -1.63
C LEU A 35 -15.59 -2.85 -2.36
N VAL A 36 -15.23 -4.13 -2.39
CA VAL A 36 -15.95 -5.18 -3.13
C VAL A 36 -16.75 -6.14 -2.24
N ALA A 37 -16.93 -5.77 -0.97
CA ALA A 37 -17.69 -6.52 0.03
C ALA A 37 -17.20 -7.96 0.31
N GLY A 38 -15.98 -8.33 -0.10
CA GLY A 38 -15.42 -9.68 0.07
C GLY A 38 -15.27 -10.15 1.52
N ALA A 39 -15.23 -9.22 2.48
CA ALA A 39 -15.18 -9.51 3.92
C ALA A 39 -16.55 -9.45 4.61
N THR A 40 -17.65 -9.34 3.85
CA THR A 40 -19.02 -9.29 4.40
C THR A 40 -19.64 -10.68 4.40
N PRO A 41 -19.85 -11.30 5.57
CA PRO A 41 -20.43 -12.63 5.66
C PRO A 41 -21.93 -12.60 5.35
N GLY A 42 -22.42 -13.64 4.67
CA GLY A 42 -23.83 -13.90 4.49
C GLY A 42 -24.51 -14.45 5.77
N GLU A 43 -25.82 -14.66 5.71
CA GLU A 43 -26.63 -15.09 6.85
C GLU A 43 -26.18 -16.42 7.49
N ARG A 44 -25.59 -17.33 6.69
CA ARG A 44 -25.19 -18.68 7.09
C ARG A 44 -23.68 -18.82 7.26
N GLU A 45 -22.95 -17.73 7.21
CA GLU A 45 -21.50 -17.71 7.30
C GLU A 45 -21.04 -17.20 8.67
N LEU A 46 -19.89 -17.68 9.11
CA LEU A 46 -19.20 -17.15 10.29
C LEU A 46 -18.11 -16.19 9.83
N ALA A 47 -17.94 -15.11 10.55
CA ALA A 47 -16.80 -14.23 10.37
C ALA A 47 -15.65 -14.65 11.31
N ILE A 48 -14.41 -14.61 10.80
CA ILE A 48 -13.18 -14.64 11.61
C ILE A 48 -12.48 -13.30 11.44
N SER A 49 -12.46 -12.46 12.46
CA SER A 49 -11.74 -11.20 12.49
C SER A 49 -10.39 -11.36 13.19
N LEU A 50 -9.33 -10.91 12.50
CA LEU A 50 -7.96 -10.96 13.04
C LEU A 50 -7.59 -9.73 13.87
N GLU A 51 -8.53 -8.86 14.21
CA GLU A 51 -8.29 -7.60 14.92
C GLU A 51 -7.58 -7.76 16.28
N ARG A 52 -7.59 -8.97 16.87
CA ARG A 52 -6.88 -9.29 18.13
C ARG A 52 -5.49 -9.89 17.90
N MET A 53 -5.12 -10.15 16.66
CA MET A 53 -3.79 -10.64 16.28
C MET A 53 -2.91 -9.47 15.83
N THR A 54 -2.58 -8.57 16.74
CA THR A 54 -1.83 -7.33 16.45
C THR A 54 -0.47 -7.31 17.12
N GLY A 55 0.47 -6.69 16.45
CA GLY A 55 1.81 -6.40 16.96
C GLY A 55 2.89 -6.60 15.91
N VAL A 56 3.96 -5.83 16.04
CA VAL A 56 5.23 -6.05 15.35
C VAL A 56 6.04 -7.03 16.19
N GLU A 57 6.42 -8.18 15.62
CA GLU A 57 7.15 -9.22 16.32
C GLU A 57 8.66 -9.03 16.23
N GLU A 58 9.14 -8.52 15.09
CA GLU A 58 10.56 -8.35 14.85
C GLU A 58 10.83 -7.27 13.80
N ILE A 59 11.87 -6.49 14.02
CA ILE A 59 12.50 -5.63 13.01
C ILE A 59 13.95 -6.07 12.89
N ASP A 60 14.30 -6.59 11.72
CA ASP A 60 15.67 -7.02 11.42
C ASP A 60 16.32 -6.01 10.47
N THR A 61 17.11 -5.11 11.05
CA THR A 61 17.81 -4.05 10.29
C THR A 61 18.95 -4.58 9.42
N VAL A 62 19.43 -5.80 9.67
CA VAL A 62 20.50 -6.42 8.87
C VAL A 62 19.93 -6.98 7.57
N SER A 63 18.83 -7.71 7.66
CA SER A 63 18.13 -8.24 6.48
C SER A 63 17.19 -7.22 5.83
N GLY A 64 16.91 -6.07 6.49
CA GLY A 64 15.95 -5.09 6.01
C GLY A 64 14.53 -5.65 5.95
N THR A 65 14.06 -6.25 7.05
CA THR A 65 12.73 -6.86 7.11
C THR A 65 12.00 -6.54 8.41
N ILE A 66 10.69 -6.55 8.36
CA ILE A 66 9.78 -6.42 9.51
C ILE A 66 8.78 -7.57 9.50
N THR A 67 8.56 -8.19 10.64
CA THR A 67 7.58 -9.26 10.82
C THR A 67 6.47 -8.77 11.72
N ALA A 68 5.23 -8.90 11.25
CA ALA A 68 4.04 -8.46 11.98
C ALA A 68 2.91 -9.50 11.92
N LEU A 69 2.07 -9.50 12.96
CA LEU A 69 0.83 -10.25 13.01
C LEU A 69 -0.20 -9.67 12.03
N ALA A 70 -1.05 -10.53 11.47
CA ALA A 70 -1.94 -10.18 10.36
C ALA A 70 -3.00 -9.12 10.67
N GLY A 71 -3.44 -8.98 11.91
CA GLY A 71 -4.39 -7.96 12.36
C GLY A 71 -3.75 -6.59 12.66
N THR A 72 -2.42 -6.46 12.53
CA THR A 72 -1.73 -5.20 12.78
C THR A 72 -2.09 -4.17 11.72
N PRO A 73 -2.53 -2.95 12.11
CA PRO A 73 -2.74 -1.86 11.15
C PRO A 73 -1.46 -1.52 10.38
N LEU A 74 -1.61 -1.20 9.09
CA LEU A 74 -0.48 -0.84 8.24
C LEU A 74 0.32 0.34 8.81
N GLN A 75 -0.37 1.34 9.34
CA GLN A 75 0.25 2.53 9.94
C GLN A 75 1.20 2.17 11.09
N VAL A 76 0.82 1.24 11.96
CA VAL A 76 1.68 0.78 13.09
C VAL A 76 2.97 0.16 12.58
N VAL A 77 2.90 -0.58 11.47
CA VAL A 77 4.09 -1.20 10.86
C VAL A 77 4.96 -0.15 10.16
N GLN A 78 4.36 0.86 9.53
CA GLN A 78 5.08 1.99 8.94
C GLN A 78 5.82 2.81 10.01
N GLU A 79 5.14 3.17 11.10
CA GLU A 79 5.74 3.92 12.23
C GLU A 79 6.92 3.15 12.85
N ALA A 80 6.76 1.85 13.09
CA ALA A 80 7.84 1.01 13.60
C ALA A 80 9.04 0.91 12.63
N ALA A 81 8.79 0.86 11.32
CA ALA A 81 9.85 0.89 10.32
C ALA A 81 10.58 2.25 10.31
N GLU A 82 9.85 3.36 10.44
CA GLU A 82 10.42 4.71 10.50
C GLU A 82 11.31 4.93 11.74
N GLU A 83 10.87 4.46 12.91
CA GLU A 83 11.67 4.49 14.13
C GLU A 83 12.97 3.71 13.99
N ALA A 84 12.99 2.65 13.18
CA ALA A 84 14.19 1.88 12.86
C ALA A 84 15.05 2.47 11.73
N GLY A 85 14.67 3.64 11.16
CA GLY A 85 15.39 4.32 10.08
C GLY A 85 15.10 3.78 8.69
N PHE A 86 14.02 3.02 8.52
CA PHE A 86 13.56 2.46 7.26
C PHE A 86 12.20 3.00 6.86
N MET A 87 11.70 2.53 5.72
CA MET A 87 10.32 2.70 5.30
C MET A 87 9.75 1.39 4.78
N LEU A 88 8.44 1.23 4.89
CA LEU A 88 7.70 0.18 4.21
C LEU A 88 7.26 0.71 2.84
N GLY A 89 7.55 -0.05 1.77
CA GLY A 89 7.22 0.35 0.39
C GLY A 89 5.74 0.21 0.02
N ILE A 90 4.87 0.03 1.00
CA ILE A 90 3.41 -0.09 0.83
C ILE A 90 2.77 1.09 1.57
N ASP A 91 2.02 1.91 0.83
CA ASP A 91 1.27 3.02 1.41
C ASP A 91 -0.14 3.10 0.81
N LEU A 92 -1.14 3.11 1.70
CA LEU A 92 -2.56 3.08 1.37
C LEU A 92 -3.29 4.20 2.11
N GLY A 93 -4.31 4.79 1.50
CA GLY A 93 -5.12 5.82 2.16
C GLY A 93 -5.72 5.36 3.48
N ALA A 94 -6.21 4.14 3.53
CA ALA A 94 -6.78 3.53 4.72
C ALA A 94 -5.75 2.94 5.71
N ARG A 95 -4.49 3.45 5.73
CA ARG A 95 -3.36 2.89 6.52
C ARG A 95 -3.68 2.71 8.01
N GLY A 96 -4.51 3.57 8.59
CA GLY A 96 -4.92 3.47 9.99
C GLY A 96 -5.91 2.33 10.28
N SER A 97 -6.55 1.78 9.25
CA SER A 97 -7.60 0.77 9.39
C SER A 97 -7.27 -0.53 8.66
N CYS A 98 -6.64 -0.49 7.47
CA CYS A 98 -6.24 -1.69 6.77
C CYS A 98 -5.15 -2.45 7.55
N THR A 99 -5.20 -3.78 7.50
CA THR A 99 -4.33 -4.65 8.29
C THR A 99 -3.37 -5.43 7.39
N ILE A 100 -2.23 -5.85 7.94
CA ILE A 100 -1.19 -6.59 7.21
C ILE A 100 -1.77 -7.85 6.52
N GLY A 101 -2.56 -8.65 7.21
CA GLY A 101 -3.20 -9.83 6.61
C GLY A 101 -4.17 -9.47 5.49
N GLY A 102 -4.92 -8.38 5.65
CA GLY A 102 -5.86 -7.88 4.63
C GLY A 102 -5.14 -7.41 3.37
N ILE A 103 -4.09 -6.60 3.51
CA ILE A 103 -3.32 -6.11 2.34
C ILE A 103 -2.57 -7.23 1.62
N VAL A 104 -2.10 -8.26 2.35
CA VAL A 104 -1.52 -9.46 1.75
C VAL A 104 -2.59 -10.25 1.02
N ALA A 105 -3.72 -10.52 1.66
CA ALA A 105 -4.81 -11.31 1.08
C ALA A 105 -5.37 -10.70 -0.21
N THR A 106 -5.43 -9.36 -0.30
CA THR A 106 -5.91 -8.65 -1.49
C THR A 106 -4.80 -8.29 -2.47
N ASN A 107 -3.53 -8.56 -2.14
CA ASN A 107 -2.36 -8.05 -2.87
C ASN A 107 -2.50 -6.55 -3.12
N ALA A 108 -2.77 -5.78 -2.07
CA ALA A 108 -3.05 -4.37 -2.18
C ALA A 108 -1.89 -3.61 -2.83
N GLY A 109 -2.24 -2.71 -3.73
CA GLY A 109 -1.34 -1.71 -4.25
C GLY A 109 -1.60 -0.39 -3.54
N GLY A 110 -0.68 0.53 -3.62
CA GLY A 110 -0.86 1.89 -3.11
C GLY A 110 -0.21 2.87 -4.06
N ASN A 111 -0.07 4.11 -3.62
CA ASN A 111 0.51 5.18 -4.43
C ASN A 111 2.00 4.97 -4.77
N GLN A 112 2.71 4.15 -4.01
CA GLN A 112 4.14 3.86 -4.22
C GLN A 112 4.43 2.61 -5.08
N VAL A 113 3.41 2.03 -5.70
CA VAL A 113 3.52 0.81 -6.54
C VAL A 113 4.54 0.97 -7.66
N LEU A 114 4.64 2.16 -8.24
CA LEU A 114 5.59 2.43 -9.32
C LEU A 114 7.05 2.17 -8.91
N ARG A 115 7.38 2.44 -7.65
CA ARG A 115 8.73 2.29 -7.10
C ARG A 115 8.96 0.94 -6.43
N TYR A 116 8.03 0.52 -5.60
CA TYR A 116 8.22 -0.62 -4.70
C TYR A 116 7.37 -1.85 -5.06
N GLY A 117 6.54 -1.73 -6.10
CA GLY A 117 5.60 -2.80 -6.48
C GLY A 117 4.42 -2.91 -5.51
N MET A 118 3.55 -3.86 -5.78
CA MET A 118 2.41 -4.19 -4.94
C MET A 118 2.87 -4.96 -3.69
N THR A 119 1.95 -5.26 -2.76
CA THR A 119 2.23 -6.04 -1.55
C THR A 119 3.00 -7.33 -1.84
N ARG A 120 2.66 -8.04 -2.92
CA ARG A 120 3.35 -9.25 -3.38
C ARG A 120 4.87 -9.08 -3.52
N ALA A 121 5.31 -7.96 -4.06
CA ALA A 121 6.73 -7.68 -4.26
C ALA A 121 7.48 -7.44 -2.93
N ASN A 122 6.75 -7.04 -1.89
CA ASN A 122 7.29 -6.70 -0.59
C ASN A 122 7.23 -7.85 0.43
N VAL A 123 6.45 -8.90 0.18
CA VAL A 123 6.40 -10.08 1.07
C VAL A 123 7.67 -10.92 0.91
N ARG A 124 8.30 -11.26 2.04
CA ARG A 124 9.46 -12.18 2.12
C ARG A 124 9.08 -13.51 2.75
N GLY A 125 8.16 -13.51 3.69
CA GLY A 125 7.70 -14.70 4.37
C GLY A 125 6.25 -14.61 4.78
N LEU A 126 5.59 -15.76 4.87
CA LEU A 126 4.20 -15.86 5.29
C LEU A 126 3.99 -17.05 6.22
N GLU A 127 3.07 -16.88 7.16
CA GLU A 127 2.40 -17.94 7.87
C GLU A 127 0.91 -17.85 7.61
N ALA A 128 0.26 -18.99 7.41
CA ALA A 128 -1.17 -19.06 7.18
C ALA A 128 -1.76 -20.37 7.71
N VAL A 129 -3.08 -20.38 7.89
CA VAL A 129 -3.86 -21.57 8.21
C VAL A 129 -4.77 -21.90 7.04
N LEU A 130 -4.68 -23.12 6.54
CA LEU A 130 -5.50 -23.64 5.45
C LEU A 130 -6.92 -23.98 5.95
N ALA A 131 -7.87 -24.19 5.05
CA ALA A 131 -9.26 -24.47 5.38
C ALA A 131 -9.47 -25.73 6.26
N ASP A 132 -8.55 -26.68 6.19
CA ASP A 132 -8.55 -27.89 7.02
C ASP A 132 -7.84 -27.71 8.38
N GLY A 133 -7.43 -26.50 8.72
CA GLY A 133 -6.75 -26.14 9.95
C GLY A 133 -5.23 -26.39 9.95
N ARG A 134 -4.65 -26.93 8.88
CA ARG A 134 -3.19 -27.08 8.79
C ARG A 134 -2.50 -25.74 8.74
N LYS A 135 -1.48 -25.58 9.56
CA LYS A 135 -0.60 -24.40 9.53
C LYS A 135 0.49 -24.63 8.49
N VAL A 136 0.70 -23.63 7.63
CA VAL A 136 1.79 -23.56 6.67
C VAL A 136 2.63 -22.33 6.97
N SER A 137 3.95 -22.48 6.98
CA SER A 137 4.85 -21.40 7.35
C SER A 137 6.10 -21.41 6.48
N SER A 138 6.45 -20.25 5.94
CA SER A 138 7.70 -19.95 5.23
C SER A 138 8.16 -18.56 5.65
N MET A 139 8.50 -18.41 6.92
CA MET A 139 8.90 -17.13 7.54
C MET A 139 10.39 -16.87 7.30
N ASN A 140 10.83 -16.94 6.05
CA ASN A 140 12.19 -16.58 5.70
C ASN A 140 12.33 -15.09 5.41
N LYS A 141 13.57 -14.58 5.51
CA LYS A 141 13.89 -13.17 5.27
C LYS A 141 14.73 -12.97 4.00
N MET A 142 15.02 -14.06 3.29
CA MET A 142 15.93 -14.07 2.15
C MET A 142 15.29 -13.38 0.93
N MET A 143 16.05 -12.48 0.31
CA MET A 143 15.66 -11.87 -0.95
C MET A 143 15.65 -12.90 -2.10
N LYS A 144 16.57 -13.87 -2.05
CA LYS A 144 16.67 -14.93 -3.04
C LYS A 144 16.47 -16.27 -2.35
N ASN A 145 15.39 -16.98 -2.70
CA ASN A 145 15.13 -18.34 -2.27
C ASN A 145 14.72 -19.19 -3.48
N ASN A 146 15.60 -20.09 -3.89
CA ASN A 146 15.36 -21.00 -5.02
C ASN A 146 15.00 -22.43 -4.56
N THR A 147 14.61 -22.61 -3.30
CA THR A 147 14.33 -23.91 -2.70
C THR A 147 12.86 -24.30 -2.90
N GLY A 148 12.57 -25.04 -3.97
CA GLY A 148 11.23 -25.54 -4.25
C GLY A 148 10.25 -24.47 -4.79
N TYR A 149 8.96 -24.80 -4.75
CA TYR A 149 7.90 -23.88 -5.15
C TYR A 149 7.66 -22.80 -4.11
N ASP A 150 7.46 -21.58 -4.57
CA ASP A 150 7.04 -20.45 -3.72
C ASP A 150 5.51 -20.48 -3.54
N TRP A 151 5.04 -21.31 -2.62
CA TRP A 151 3.62 -21.43 -2.31
C TRP A 151 3.04 -20.16 -1.65
N THR A 152 3.87 -19.29 -1.07
CA THR A 152 3.41 -18.04 -0.46
C THR A 152 2.70 -17.17 -1.50
N GLN A 153 3.14 -17.23 -2.76
CA GLN A 153 2.55 -16.51 -3.88
C GLN A 153 1.10 -16.91 -4.20
N LEU A 154 0.69 -18.10 -3.81
CA LEU A 154 -0.71 -18.55 -3.96
C LEU A 154 -1.64 -17.85 -2.98
N LEU A 155 -1.18 -17.60 -1.76
CA LEU A 155 -1.96 -16.97 -0.69
C LEU A 155 -2.06 -15.44 -0.87
N ILE A 156 -1.05 -14.82 -1.49
CA ILE A 156 -1.05 -13.39 -1.76
C ILE A 156 -2.03 -13.08 -2.89
N GLY A 157 -3.08 -12.33 -2.60
CA GLY A 157 -4.16 -12.02 -3.54
C GLY A 157 -5.22 -13.11 -3.63
N SER A 158 -5.24 -14.09 -2.70
CA SER A 158 -6.27 -15.14 -2.65
C SER A 158 -7.55 -14.70 -1.93
N GLU A 159 -7.57 -13.52 -1.34
CA GLU A 159 -8.69 -12.96 -0.58
C GLU A 159 -9.25 -13.91 0.49
N GLY A 160 -8.37 -14.69 1.12
CA GLY A 160 -8.74 -15.66 2.17
C GLY A 160 -9.34 -16.97 1.67
N THR A 161 -9.51 -17.16 0.35
CA THR A 161 -10.15 -18.35 -0.23
C THR A 161 -9.27 -19.61 -0.14
N LEU A 162 -7.94 -19.46 -0.05
CA LEU A 162 -6.98 -20.57 0.06
C LEU A 162 -6.48 -20.78 1.50
N GLY A 163 -6.68 -19.81 2.37
CA GLY A 163 -6.24 -19.86 3.76
C GLY A 163 -6.23 -18.46 4.39
N ILE A 164 -6.12 -18.43 5.70
CA ILE A 164 -6.08 -17.20 6.49
C ILE A 164 -4.63 -16.91 6.85
N VAL A 165 -4.09 -15.80 6.35
CA VAL A 165 -2.76 -15.30 6.71
C VAL A 165 -2.77 -14.86 8.17
N THR A 166 -1.82 -15.33 8.98
CA THR A 166 -1.73 -15.03 10.41
C THR A 166 -0.54 -14.15 10.76
N ARG A 167 0.53 -14.17 9.94
CA ARG A 167 1.66 -13.25 10.03
C ARG A 167 2.38 -13.11 8.70
N ALA A 168 3.09 -12.02 8.53
CA ALA A 168 3.90 -11.75 7.34
C ALA A 168 5.24 -11.10 7.71
N THR A 169 6.28 -11.49 6.98
CA THR A 169 7.56 -10.78 6.94
C THR A 169 7.60 -9.94 5.67
N LEU A 170 7.78 -8.63 5.83
CA LEU A 170 7.78 -7.65 4.77
C LEU A 170 9.17 -7.03 4.58
N ALA A 171 9.50 -6.69 3.34
CA ALA A 171 10.73 -5.98 3.03
C ALA A 171 10.66 -4.52 3.51
N LEU A 172 11.75 -4.06 4.10
CA LEU A 172 11.99 -2.66 4.40
C LEU A 172 12.93 -2.05 3.36
N HIS A 173 12.74 -0.77 3.10
CA HIS A 173 13.54 -0.01 2.15
C HIS A 173 14.25 1.14 2.87
N PRO A 174 15.46 1.54 2.41
CA PRO A 174 16.07 2.76 2.89
C PRO A 174 15.16 3.96 2.66
N ARG A 175 15.01 4.81 3.67
CA ARG A 175 14.22 6.03 3.56
C ARG A 175 14.95 7.01 2.65
N PRO A 176 14.30 7.59 1.62
CA PRO A 176 14.90 8.68 0.85
C PRO A 176 15.25 9.86 1.74
N ALA A 177 16.44 10.43 1.55
CA ALA A 177 16.88 11.59 2.34
C ALA A 177 16.03 12.83 2.04
N ASN A 178 15.70 13.03 0.77
CA ASN A 178 14.86 14.12 0.30
C ASN A 178 13.76 13.60 -0.60
N VAL A 179 12.56 14.12 -0.45
CA VAL A 179 11.41 13.86 -1.32
C VAL A 179 10.86 15.20 -1.79
N GLY A 180 10.78 15.38 -3.10
CA GLY A 180 10.09 16.50 -3.72
C GLY A 180 8.71 16.05 -4.16
N SER A 181 7.70 16.91 -3.92
CA SER A 181 6.32 16.70 -4.35
C SER A 181 5.93 17.80 -5.35
N ALA A 182 5.21 17.45 -6.39
CA ALA A 182 4.69 18.40 -7.36
C ALA A 182 3.25 18.05 -7.76
N LEU A 183 2.47 19.10 -7.98
CA LEU A 183 1.21 19.04 -8.71
C LEU A 183 1.43 19.66 -10.08
N VAL A 184 1.13 18.92 -11.15
CA VAL A 184 1.42 19.31 -12.53
C VAL A 184 0.15 19.21 -13.35
N ASN A 185 -0.05 20.18 -14.23
CA ASN A 185 -1.19 20.24 -15.14
C ASN A 185 -0.72 19.92 -16.58
N VAL A 186 -1.38 18.96 -17.23
CA VAL A 186 -1.09 18.53 -18.61
C VAL A 186 -2.36 18.47 -19.45
N ALA A 187 -2.21 18.60 -20.78
CA ALA A 187 -3.35 18.63 -21.69
C ALA A 187 -4.09 17.27 -21.79
N GLY A 188 -3.40 16.15 -21.51
CA GLY A 188 -4.03 14.85 -21.60
C GLY A 188 -3.09 13.70 -21.25
N THR A 189 -3.54 12.49 -21.52
CA THR A 189 -2.83 11.25 -21.17
C THR A 189 -1.50 11.09 -21.92
N ALA A 190 -1.40 11.58 -23.15
CA ALA A 190 -0.15 11.49 -23.93
C ALA A 190 0.97 12.32 -23.28
N GLU A 191 0.65 13.53 -22.87
CA GLU A 191 1.56 14.43 -22.15
C GLU A 191 1.90 13.88 -20.77
N ALA A 192 0.93 13.30 -20.05
CA ALA A 192 1.16 12.62 -18.77
C ALA A 192 2.20 11.50 -18.90
N LEU A 193 2.09 10.65 -19.92
CA LEU A 193 3.06 9.60 -20.20
C LEU A 193 4.44 10.15 -20.62
N GLN A 194 4.48 11.32 -21.28
CA GLN A 194 5.73 11.98 -21.58
C GLN A 194 6.41 12.51 -20.31
N VAL A 195 5.66 13.14 -19.41
CA VAL A 195 6.16 13.59 -18.10
C VAL A 195 6.72 12.41 -17.30
N LEU A 196 5.96 11.30 -17.21
CA LEU A 196 6.41 10.08 -16.54
C LEU A 196 7.76 9.60 -17.04
N ARG A 197 7.94 9.51 -18.37
CA ARG A 197 9.19 9.04 -19.00
C ARG A 197 10.36 9.99 -18.77
N GLU A 198 10.13 11.28 -18.87
CA GLU A 198 11.19 12.28 -18.71
C GLU A 198 11.65 12.40 -17.27
N LEU A 199 10.70 12.43 -16.29
CA LEU A 199 11.05 12.45 -14.87
C LEU A 199 11.76 11.15 -14.45
N GLY A 200 11.31 10.00 -14.93
CA GLY A 200 11.96 8.72 -14.65
C GLY A 200 13.41 8.63 -15.14
N ARG A 201 13.78 9.45 -16.13
CA ARG A 201 15.17 9.55 -16.63
C ARG A 201 16.01 10.60 -15.93
N ARG A 202 15.38 11.70 -15.47
CA ARG A 202 16.07 12.90 -14.96
C ARG A 202 16.23 12.94 -13.47
N VAL A 203 15.36 12.23 -12.73
CA VAL A 203 15.42 12.18 -11.28
C VAL A 203 16.15 10.91 -10.84
N PRO A 204 17.43 10.98 -10.44
CA PRO A 204 18.25 9.79 -10.15
C PRO A 204 17.69 8.93 -9.01
N GLY A 205 17.06 9.54 -8.01
CA GLY A 205 16.41 8.85 -6.89
C GLY A 205 15.16 8.07 -7.31
N GLY A 206 14.58 8.42 -8.45
CA GLY A 206 13.41 7.82 -9.06
C GLY A 206 12.08 8.28 -8.50
N LEU A 207 11.03 8.05 -9.29
CA LEU A 207 9.66 8.38 -8.91
C LEU A 207 9.19 7.46 -7.79
N LEU A 208 8.52 8.04 -6.80
CA LEU A 208 7.85 7.35 -5.70
C LEU A 208 6.35 7.23 -6.01
N VAL A 209 5.72 8.35 -6.36
CA VAL A 209 4.30 8.49 -6.65
C VAL A 209 4.13 9.14 -8.02
N PHE A 210 3.18 8.65 -8.80
CA PHE A 210 2.74 9.26 -10.04
C PHE A 210 1.28 8.92 -10.27
N GLU A 211 0.40 9.85 -9.88
CA GLU A 211 -1.05 9.67 -9.94
C GLU A 211 -1.68 10.69 -10.86
N ALA A 212 -2.60 10.24 -11.70
CA ALA A 212 -3.33 11.09 -12.62
C ALA A 212 -4.77 11.31 -12.12
N MET A 213 -5.17 12.56 -12.01
CA MET A 213 -6.50 12.98 -11.60
C MET A 213 -7.17 13.72 -12.75
N TRP A 214 -8.39 13.32 -13.10
CA TRP A 214 -9.21 14.11 -14.01
C TRP A 214 -9.83 15.29 -13.28
N ARG A 215 -10.24 16.27 -14.04
CA ARG A 215 -10.75 17.54 -13.52
C ARG A 215 -11.84 17.37 -12.48
N GLU A 216 -12.82 16.53 -12.74
CA GLU A 216 -13.96 16.32 -11.83
C GLU A 216 -13.49 15.84 -10.45
N PHE A 217 -12.51 14.93 -10.43
CA PHE A 217 -11.93 14.46 -9.18
C PHE A 217 -11.13 15.55 -8.47
N TYR A 218 -10.33 16.31 -9.22
CA TYR A 218 -9.57 17.43 -8.68
C TYR A 218 -10.47 18.50 -8.06
N ASP A 219 -11.55 18.90 -8.76
CA ASP A 219 -12.51 19.89 -8.28
C ASP A 219 -13.23 19.39 -7.00
N ILE A 220 -13.59 18.10 -6.93
CA ILE A 220 -14.18 17.50 -5.72
C ILE A 220 -13.18 17.53 -4.57
N ALA A 221 -11.93 17.11 -4.82
CA ALA A 221 -10.88 17.07 -3.81
C ALA A 221 -10.61 18.46 -3.23
N VAL A 222 -10.39 19.46 -4.07
CA VAL A 222 -10.15 20.85 -3.66
C VAL A 222 -11.37 21.43 -2.95
N GLY A 223 -12.58 21.23 -3.50
CA GLY A 223 -13.82 21.77 -2.94
C GLY A 223 -14.19 21.14 -1.59
N THR A 224 -14.04 19.83 -1.44
CA THR A 224 -14.35 19.11 -0.20
C THR A 224 -13.44 19.54 0.96
N MET A 225 -12.20 19.89 0.66
CA MET A 225 -11.22 20.33 1.66
C MET A 225 -11.22 21.83 1.89
N GLY A 226 -11.97 22.60 1.11
CA GLY A 226 -11.95 24.07 1.18
C GLY A 226 -10.57 24.65 0.90
N LEU A 227 -9.78 23.99 0.02
CA LEU A 227 -8.45 24.45 -0.35
C LEU A 227 -8.54 25.54 -1.42
N ASP A 228 -7.62 26.50 -1.36
CA ASP A 228 -7.38 27.37 -2.52
C ASP A 228 -6.85 26.50 -3.67
N GLN A 229 -7.39 26.71 -4.87
CA GLN A 229 -6.94 25.95 -6.04
C GLN A 229 -5.47 26.23 -6.33
N PRO A 230 -4.56 25.25 -6.13
CA PRO A 230 -3.12 25.48 -6.35
C PRO A 230 -2.79 25.66 -7.84
N LEU A 231 -3.58 25.09 -8.73
CA LEU A 231 -3.47 25.25 -10.18
C LEU A 231 -4.83 25.64 -10.78
N PRO A 232 -4.85 26.50 -11.81
CA PRO A 232 -6.10 26.87 -12.46
C PRO A 232 -6.76 25.65 -13.10
N ALA A 233 -8.07 25.51 -12.86
CA ALA A 233 -8.88 24.47 -13.48
C ALA A 233 -9.10 24.80 -14.96
N GLN A 234 -8.23 24.30 -15.84
CA GLN A 234 -8.46 24.22 -17.28
C GLN A 234 -8.86 22.77 -17.61
N ASP A 235 -9.32 22.49 -18.82
CA ASP A 235 -9.59 21.12 -19.28
C ASP A 235 -8.28 20.35 -19.38
N ALA A 236 -7.91 19.71 -18.28
CA ALA A 236 -6.59 19.16 -18.07
C ALA A 236 -6.61 17.92 -17.19
N VAL A 237 -5.55 17.15 -17.27
CA VAL A 237 -5.21 16.10 -16.33
C VAL A 237 -4.21 16.66 -15.32
N PHE A 238 -4.49 16.43 -14.04
CA PHE A 238 -3.61 16.82 -12.94
C PHE A 238 -2.79 15.62 -12.53
N LEU A 239 -1.49 15.81 -12.39
CA LEU A 239 -0.55 14.77 -11.97
C LEU A 239 -0.03 15.11 -10.58
N LEU A 240 -0.25 14.21 -9.62
CA LEU A 240 0.44 14.23 -8.35
C LEU A 240 1.71 13.40 -8.47
N ILE A 241 2.85 14.02 -8.22
CA ILE A 241 4.16 13.41 -8.43
C ILE A 241 4.99 13.55 -7.17
N GLU A 242 5.56 12.44 -6.72
CA GLU A 242 6.61 12.45 -5.70
C GLU A 242 7.84 11.73 -6.21
N ALA A 243 9.01 12.26 -5.91
CA ALA A 243 10.27 11.70 -6.30
C ALA A 243 11.32 11.79 -5.20
N ALA A 244 12.12 10.73 -5.05
CA ALA A 244 13.31 10.79 -4.23
C ALA A 244 14.38 11.60 -4.96
N GLN A 245 14.95 12.60 -4.29
CA GLN A 245 15.91 13.55 -4.86
C GLN A 245 17.27 13.44 -4.19
N GLY A 246 18.32 13.66 -4.95
CA GLY A 246 19.68 13.84 -4.43
C GLY A 246 19.89 15.25 -3.89
N ASN A 247 19.20 16.25 -4.48
CA ASN A 247 19.17 17.63 -4.04
C ASN A 247 17.79 18.27 -4.34
N ASP A 248 17.54 19.43 -3.78
CA ASP A 248 16.23 20.10 -3.82
C ASP A 248 15.88 20.70 -5.19
N SER A 249 16.81 20.75 -6.14
CA SER A 249 16.59 21.37 -7.46
C SER A 249 16.22 20.38 -8.57
N GLU A 250 16.50 19.08 -8.41
CA GLU A 250 16.36 18.09 -9.49
C GLU A 250 14.97 18.04 -10.11
N MET A 251 13.93 18.00 -9.26
CA MET A 251 12.55 17.99 -9.76
C MET A 251 12.18 19.34 -10.39
N THR A 252 12.60 20.44 -9.79
CA THR A 252 12.34 21.80 -10.29
C THR A 252 12.95 22.01 -11.69
N GLU A 253 14.20 21.60 -11.88
CA GLU A 253 14.89 21.68 -13.18
C GLU A 253 14.24 20.77 -14.23
N ALA A 254 13.86 19.55 -13.82
CA ALA A 254 13.20 18.61 -14.72
C ALA A 254 11.82 19.13 -15.19
N LEU A 255 11.00 19.64 -14.28
CA LEU A 255 9.68 20.20 -14.58
C LEU A 255 9.80 21.53 -15.35
N GLY A 256 10.75 22.41 -15.02
CA GLY A 256 11.02 23.63 -15.76
C GLY A 256 11.35 23.35 -17.23
N SER A 257 12.19 22.34 -17.50
CA SER A 257 12.49 21.93 -18.89
C SER A 257 11.27 21.36 -19.63
N LEU A 258 10.32 20.72 -18.93
CA LEU A 258 9.09 20.21 -19.53
C LEU A 258 8.10 21.37 -19.83
N LEU A 259 8.06 22.37 -18.98
CA LEU A 259 7.27 23.60 -19.19
C LEU A 259 7.76 24.36 -20.42
N GLU A 260 9.06 24.59 -20.52
CA GLU A 260 9.67 25.26 -21.69
C GLU A 260 9.39 24.54 -23.03
N LYS A 261 9.25 23.22 -23.01
CA LYS A 261 8.91 22.40 -24.17
C LYS A 261 7.42 22.32 -24.46
N GLY A 262 6.57 22.92 -23.61
CA GLY A 262 5.11 22.84 -23.72
C GLY A 262 4.54 21.45 -23.43
N SER A 263 5.31 20.59 -22.74
CA SER A 263 4.84 19.25 -22.35
C SER A 263 3.97 19.29 -21.09
N ILE A 264 4.05 20.35 -20.30
CA ILE A 264 3.18 20.65 -19.17
C ILE A 264 2.61 22.05 -19.33
N ILE A 265 1.44 22.30 -18.78
CA ILE A 265 0.75 23.60 -18.84
C ILE A 265 1.22 24.47 -17.69
N ASP A 266 1.26 23.90 -16.48
CA ASP A 266 1.68 24.59 -15.26
C ASP A 266 2.12 23.54 -14.20
N ALA A 267 2.85 23.99 -13.18
CA ALA A 267 3.30 23.15 -12.08
C ALA A 267 3.49 23.94 -10.79
N VAL A 268 3.05 23.33 -9.67
CA VAL A 268 3.37 23.79 -8.32
C VAL A 268 4.24 22.74 -7.64
N ILE A 269 5.37 23.16 -7.11
CA ILE A 269 6.36 22.27 -6.48
C ILE A 269 6.42 22.61 -4.99
N ALA A 270 6.37 21.57 -4.14
CA ALA A 270 6.57 21.70 -2.71
C ALA A 270 7.80 20.87 -2.28
N LEU A 271 8.72 21.56 -1.62
CA LEU A 271 9.94 20.97 -1.06
C LEU A 271 9.76 20.73 0.43
N LEU A 272 8.88 19.98 0.90
CA LEU A 272 8.66 19.53 2.30
C LEU A 272 7.17 19.55 2.69
N ALA A 273 6.75 18.44 3.24
CA ALA A 273 5.61 18.08 4.11
C ALA A 273 4.44 19.07 4.29
N PRO A 274 3.32 18.61 4.72
CA PRO A 274 2.01 18.54 4.06
C PRO A 274 1.43 19.92 3.81
N THR A 275 1.73 20.44 2.67
CA THR A 275 1.04 21.59 2.06
C THR A 275 -0.32 21.11 1.48
N SER A 276 -1.07 22.01 0.88
CA SER A 276 -2.29 21.70 0.12
C SER A 276 -2.13 20.53 -0.87
N ILE A 277 -0.91 20.29 -1.39
CA ILE A 277 -0.58 19.15 -2.26
C ILE A 277 -0.66 17.83 -1.47
N GLY A 278 -0.09 17.75 -0.27
CA GLY A 278 -0.20 16.59 0.60
C GLY A 278 -1.65 16.31 1.05
N GLN A 279 -2.45 17.34 1.21
CA GLN A 279 -3.88 17.22 1.51
C GLN A 279 -4.67 16.71 0.31
N ILE A 280 -4.38 17.16 -0.91
CA ILE A 280 -4.97 16.62 -2.14
C ILE A 280 -4.58 15.14 -2.29
N ALA A 281 -3.32 14.80 -2.01
CA ALA A 281 -2.87 13.41 -1.99
C ALA A 281 -3.64 12.58 -0.95
N ALA A 282 -3.86 13.11 0.24
CA ALA A 282 -4.61 12.42 1.29
C ALA A 282 -6.07 12.13 0.88
N ILE A 283 -6.71 12.97 0.06
CA ILE A 283 -8.04 12.69 -0.49
C ILE A 283 -7.97 11.70 -1.63
N ALA A 284 -6.99 11.85 -2.52
CA ALA A 284 -6.81 10.94 -3.65
C ALA A 284 -6.61 9.50 -3.16
N PHE A 285 -6.08 9.31 -1.95
CA PHE A 285 -5.68 8.02 -1.39
C PHE A 285 -6.35 7.67 -0.06
N GLY A 286 -7.04 8.64 0.58
CA GLY A 286 -7.70 8.48 1.85
C GLY A 286 -9.21 8.54 1.69
N GLY A 287 -9.81 7.40 1.38
CA GLY A 287 -11.26 7.22 1.54
C GLY A 287 -11.60 6.89 2.97
#